data_7bddcaa8634f505790b3b130439e9c08
#
_entry.id   7bddcaa8634f505790b3b130439e9c08
#
_cell.length_a   1.000
_cell.length_b   1.000
_cell.length_c   1.000
_cell.angle_alpha   90.00
_cell.angle_beta   90.00
_cell.angle_gamma   90.00
#
_symmetry.space_group_name_H-M   'P 1'
#
loop_
_entity.id
_entity.type
_entity.pdbx_description
1 polymer ?
#
loop_
_entity_poly.entity_id
_entity_poly.type
_entity_poly.pdbx_seq_one_letter_code
_entity_poly.pdbx_strand_id
1 'polypeptide(L)'
;PAAVSPVVYGHATTYSVDVDQDGLGGAGTPKYAFAENDSRLMVMATEQLEGRGMVVVSGAAFMSNFEVQASISDNGSEKNYSNYKICENLLRLINPVQITPIAEVQAQTEDGYKYTIEGVVTSNASGYDKETAFFDCIYVQDETGGINCFPVAGDFKIGDRVRVSGTTSSYQGEHQLAVTDIVKLGEGEAVTPREVTSTQVNDGSVLGQLITLKGYVVGIEMANGLVQTILVRDSAGVVSRVFIDGYICPNDEVKNLEQGCEISATGLASYDNTFVLADGTAMAPRIRISNRADIICTAHTHQFGEWVVTTPATCTGDGVETRTCPCGETETRVLPATGHTDADKDGKCDTCGAELNPVDPSKPDQPGKPDQPTDPTKPATGDESRLVLWVSLMGITAMAGAALLVGKKRRG
;
A
#
# COMPACT_ATOMS: atom_id res chain seq x y z
N PRO A 1 -5.54 -50.60 4.98
CA PRO A 1 -4.39 -50.48 5.88
C PRO A 1 -3.73 -49.14 5.60
N ALA A 2 -3.53 -48.39 6.67
CA ALA A 2 -2.83 -47.13 6.59
C ALA A 2 -1.40 -47.41 6.08
N ALA A 3 -0.89 -46.58 5.19
CA ALA A 3 0.44 -46.76 4.62
C ALA A 3 1.48 -46.34 5.67
N VAL A 4 2.35 -47.26 6.06
CA VAL A 4 3.54 -46.93 6.86
C VAL A 4 4.52 -46.19 5.99
N SER A 5 4.90 -44.97 6.40
CA SER A 5 5.84 -44.15 5.67
C SER A 5 7.21 -44.15 6.37
N PRO A 6 8.27 -44.58 5.72
CA PRO A 6 9.60 -44.48 6.27
C PRO A 6 10.05 -43.00 6.35
N VAL A 7 10.64 -42.63 7.46
CA VAL A 7 11.14 -41.25 7.71
C VAL A 7 12.65 -41.19 7.70
N VAL A 8 13.31 -42.21 8.22
CA VAL A 8 14.76 -42.30 8.29
C VAL A 8 15.23 -43.69 7.82
N TYR A 9 16.17 -43.70 6.91
CA TYR A 9 16.86 -44.92 6.49
C TYR A 9 18.25 -44.97 7.08
N GLY A 10 18.72 -46.18 7.31
CA GLY A 10 20.10 -46.43 7.69
C GLY A 10 21.08 -46.04 6.57
N HIS A 11 22.26 -45.64 6.97
CA HIS A 11 23.39 -45.53 6.03
C HIS A 11 23.84 -46.92 5.52
N ALA A 12 24.62 -46.97 4.44
CA ALA A 12 25.14 -48.22 3.86
C ALA A 12 25.92 -49.11 4.84
N THR A 13 26.38 -48.54 5.95
CA THR A 13 27.08 -49.27 7.01
C THR A 13 26.20 -49.62 8.22
N THR A 14 24.89 -49.32 8.14
CA THR A 14 23.95 -49.60 9.26
C THR A 14 23.64 -51.08 9.34
N TYR A 15 23.71 -51.63 10.52
CA TYR A 15 23.31 -52.99 10.83
C TYR A 15 22.60 -53.07 12.21
N SER A 16 21.83 -54.07 12.39
CA SER A 16 21.12 -54.35 13.64
C SER A 16 21.87 -55.34 14.52
N VAL A 17 22.03 -55.01 15.78
CA VAL A 17 22.72 -55.89 16.77
C VAL A 17 21.83 -56.08 17.98
N ASP A 18 21.69 -57.30 18.45
CA ASP A 18 21.08 -57.64 19.74
C ASP A 18 22.11 -57.42 20.85
N VAL A 19 21.93 -56.41 21.67
CA VAL A 19 22.88 -56.02 22.72
C VAL A 19 22.51 -56.62 24.09
N ASP A 20 21.28 -57.11 24.30
CA ASP A 20 20.82 -57.66 25.57
C ASP A 20 20.87 -59.19 25.62
N GLN A 21 21.16 -59.82 24.49
CA GLN A 21 21.35 -61.26 24.38
C GLN A 21 20.12 -62.09 24.74
N ASP A 22 18.91 -61.54 24.58
CA ASP A 22 17.65 -62.19 24.89
C ASP A 22 17.29 -63.29 23.87
N GLY A 23 18.10 -63.52 22.92
CA GLY A 23 17.92 -64.50 21.85
C GLY A 23 17.33 -63.96 20.58
N LEU A 24 17.02 -62.66 20.52
CA LEU A 24 16.48 -61.95 19.35
C LEU A 24 17.58 -61.33 18.49
N GLY A 25 18.83 -61.55 18.84
CA GLY A 25 20.05 -61.13 18.14
C GLY A 25 21.19 -60.98 19.15
N GLY A 26 22.29 -61.73 19.08
CA GLY A 26 23.36 -61.72 20.06
C GLY A 26 24.34 -60.54 19.89
N ALA A 27 24.91 -60.05 21.01
CA ALA A 27 25.98 -59.05 20.98
C ALA A 27 27.13 -59.55 20.06
N GLY A 28 27.38 -58.81 19.01
CA GLY A 28 28.39 -59.14 18.01
C GLY A 28 27.97 -60.14 16.93
N THR A 29 26.73 -60.68 16.98
CA THR A 29 26.21 -61.50 15.90
C THR A 29 24.88 -60.94 15.43
N PRO A 30 24.83 -60.22 14.30
CA PRO A 30 23.60 -59.64 13.79
C PRO A 30 22.61 -60.80 13.45
N LYS A 31 21.53 -60.95 14.19
CA LYS A 31 20.46 -61.92 13.90
C LYS A 31 19.42 -61.41 12.90
N TYR A 32 19.23 -60.10 12.85
CA TYR A 32 18.29 -59.43 11.96
C TYR A 32 19.06 -58.49 11.05
N ALA A 33 20.25 -58.88 10.59
CA ALA A 33 20.94 -58.16 9.55
C ALA A 33 20.09 -58.24 8.28
N PHE A 34 19.36 -57.20 7.96
CA PHE A 34 19.24 -56.84 6.56
C PHE A 34 20.67 -56.71 6.09
N ALA A 35 20.97 -57.19 4.93
CA ALA A 35 22.34 -57.28 4.43
C ALA A 35 23.20 -56.07 4.88
N GLU A 36 24.37 -56.37 5.42
CA GLU A 36 25.37 -55.36 5.78
C GLU A 36 25.50 -54.36 4.63
N ASN A 37 25.50 -53.07 4.96
CA ASN A 37 25.47 -51.98 3.97
C ASN A 37 24.16 -51.81 3.17
N ASP A 38 23.01 -52.22 3.73
CA ASP A 38 21.73 -51.99 3.09
C ASP A 38 21.17 -50.60 3.50
N SER A 39 21.25 -49.63 2.60
CA SER A 39 20.70 -48.30 2.77
C SER A 39 19.16 -48.27 2.85
N ARG A 40 18.49 -49.40 2.66
CA ARG A 40 17.04 -49.56 2.79
C ARG A 40 16.59 -49.95 4.20
N LEU A 41 17.55 -50.18 5.11
CA LEU A 41 17.20 -50.43 6.52
C LEU A 41 16.47 -49.24 7.12
N MET A 42 15.20 -49.39 7.37
CA MET A 42 14.35 -48.35 7.96
C MET A 42 14.59 -48.31 9.46
N VAL A 43 15.10 -47.20 9.96
CA VAL A 43 15.36 -46.97 11.41
C VAL A 43 14.31 -46.13 12.07
N MET A 44 13.44 -45.47 11.32
CA MET A 44 12.29 -44.73 11.81
C MET A 44 11.16 -44.76 10.80
N ALA A 45 9.95 -44.92 11.26
CA ALA A 45 8.75 -44.92 10.46
C ALA A 45 7.61 -44.14 11.15
N THR A 46 6.71 -43.63 10.34
CA THR A 46 5.47 -43.02 10.81
C THR A 46 4.28 -43.66 10.13
N GLU A 47 3.17 -43.76 10.85
CA GLU A 47 1.89 -44.17 10.32
C GLU A 47 0.80 -43.20 10.79
N GLN A 48 0.09 -42.61 9.84
CA GLN A 48 -1.06 -41.77 10.12
C GLN A 48 -2.28 -42.66 10.37
N LEU A 49 -2.81 -42.64 11.59
CA LEU A 49 -4.04 -43.36 11.97
C LEU A 49 -5.25 -42.49 11.64
N GLU A 50 -6.17 -42.99 10.85
CA GLU A 50 -7.39 -42.30 10.47
C GLU A 50 -8.19 -41.90 11.72
N GLY A 51 -8.38 -40.59 11.90
CA GLY A 51 -9.12 -40.00 13.04
C GLY A 51 -8.48 -40.18 14.43
N ARG A 52 -7.23 -40.67 14.52
CA ARG A 52 -6.56 -40.99 15.78
C ARG A 52 -5.16 -40.41 15.98
N GLY A 53 -4.68 -39.63 15.03
CA GLY A 53 -3.33 -39.04 15.10
C GLY A 53 -2.27 -39.91 14.42
N MET A 54 -1.01 -39.73 14.79
CA MET A 54 0.15 -40.33 14.17
C MET A 54 0.90 -41.24 15.16
N VAL A 55 1.36 -42.38 14.70
CA VAL A 55 2.30 -43.25 15.41
C VAL A 55 3.71 -43.04 14.79
N VAL A 56 4.69 -42.88 15.68
CA VAL A 56 6.10 -42.84 15.30
C VAL A 56 6.80 -44.00 15.99
N VAL A 57 7.47 -44.83 15.19
CA VAL A 57 8.27 -45.96 15.67
C VAL A 57 9.73 -45.71 15.29
N SER A 58 10.60 -45.83 16.29
CA SER A 58 12.04 -45.71 16.08
C SER A 58 12.78 -46.89 16.71
N GLY A 59 13.73 -47.44 16.01
CA GLY A 59 14.64 -48.46 16.52
C GLY A 59 15.80 -47.92 17.37
N ALA A 60 15.86 -46.62 17.60
CA ALA A 60 16.92 -45.99 18.37
C ALA A 60 16.39 -44.88 19.29
N ALA A 61 17.01 -44.67 20.44
CA ALA A 61 16.69 -43.65 21.42
C ALA A 61 17.26 -42.26 21.02
N PHE A 62 16.78 -41.72 19.93
CA PHE A 62 17.27 -40.42 19.41
C PHE A 62 16.63 -39.19 20.09
N MET A 63 15.63 -39.37 20.92
CA MET A 63 14.87 -38.31 21.64
C MET A 63 15.29 -38.16 23.10
N SER A 64 16.36 -38.79 23.53
CA SER A 64 16.82 -38.59 24.91
C SER A 64 17.36 -37.17 25.08
N ASN A 65 17.24 -36.62 26.28
CA ASN A 65 17.76 -35.28 26.61
C ASN A 65 19.25 -35.16 26.27
N PHE A 66 20.00 -36.24 26.42
CA PHE A 66 21.43 -36.28 26.15
C PHE A 66 21.74 -36.11 24.66
N GLU A 67 21.06 -36.86 23.78
CA GLU A 67 21.29 -36.81 22.33
C GLU A 67 20.79 -35.49 21.72
N VAL A 68 19.67 -34.98 22.17
CA VAL A 68 19.13 -33.69 21.72
C VAL A 68 20.06 -32.56 22.16
N GLN A 69 20.50 -32.55 23.41
CA GLN A 69 21.42 -31.55 23.91
C GLN A 69 22.81 -31.64 23.24
N ALA A 70 23.33 -32.82 22.99
CA ALA A 70 24.57 -33.01 22.26
C ALA A 70 24.48 -32.45 20.84
N SER A 71 23.35 -32.65 20.15
CA SER A 71 23.15 -32.12 18.79
C SER A 71 23.05 -30.59 18.75
N ILE A 72 22.57 -29.94 19.81
CA ILE A 72 22.50 -28.49 19.92
C ILE A 72 23.86 -27.90 20.33
N SER A 73 24.59 -28.58 21.21
CA SER A 73 25.85 -28.07 21.79
C SER A 73 27.06 -28.20 20.86
N ASP A 74 26.98 -29.08 19.86
CA ASP A 74 28.10 -29.39 18.96
C ASP A 74 28.20 -28.40 17.78
N ASN A 75 28.16 -27.13 18.12
CA ASN A 75 28.17 -26.01 17.19
C ASN A 75 29.62 -25.80 16.69
N GLY A 76 30.09 -26.57 15.71
CA GLY A 76 31.39 -26.39 15.07
C GLY A 76 32.20 -27.66 14.87
N SER A 77 31.70 -28.84 15.24
CA SER A 77 32.33 -30.09 14.85
C SER A 77 31.92 -30.50 13.42
N GLU A 78 32.80 -31.21 12.75
CA GLU A 78 32.52 -31.79 11.41
C GLU A 78 31.37 -32.84 11.42
N LYS A 79 30.83 -33.14 12.59
CA LYS A 79 29.76 -34.12 12.79
C LYS A 79 28.41 -33.37 12.97
N ASN A 80 27.68 -33.26 11.89
CA ASN A 80 26.32 -32.70 11.89
C ASN A 80 25.31 -33.66 12.56
N TYR A 81 25.14 -33.56 13.86
CA TYR A 81 24.04 -34.23 14.58
C TYR A 81 22.72 -33.50 14.32
N SER A 82 21.76 -34.20 13.74
CA SER A 82 20.47 -33.62 13.35
C SER A 82 19.31 -34.07 14.26
N ASN A 83 19.60 -34.67 15.41
CA ASN A 83 18.58 -35.26 16.29
C ASN A 83 17.56 -34.22 16.77
N TYR A 84 18.00 -33.00 17.10
CA TYR A 84 17.07 -31.93 17.47
C TYR A 84 16.12 -31.56 16.33
N LYS A 85 16.58 -31.57 15.06
CA LYS A 85 15.72 -31.32 13.89
C LYS A 85 14.71 -32.43 13.66
N ILE A 86 15.10 -33.69 13.94
CA ILE A 86 14.19 -34.82 13.87
C ILE A 86 13.10 -34.66 14.95
N CYS A 87 13.48 -34.34 16.19
CA CYS A 87 12.54 -34.08 17.27
C CYS A 87 11.61 -32.91 16.96
N GLU A 88 12.15 -31.81 16.46
CA GLU A 88 11.37 -30.64 16.07
C GLU A 88 10.37 -30.99 14.95
N ASN A 89 10.80 -31.69 13.91
CA ASN A 89 9.90 -32.12 12.84
C ASN A 89 8.81 -33.08 13.32
N LEU A 90 9.14 -34.00 14.23
CA LEU A 90 8.15 -34.90 14.83
C LEU A 90 7.13 -34.13 15.68
N LEU A 91 7.59 -33.16 16.46
CA LEU A 91 6.71 -32.28 17.24
C LEU A 91 5.77 -31.47 16.33
N ARG A 92 6.29 -30.99 15.21
CA ARG A 92 5.48 -30.28 14.19
C ARG A 92 4.45 -31.21 13.53
N LEU A 93 4.77 -32.48 13.33
CA LEU A 93 3.82 -33.47 12.80
C LEU A 93 2.71 -33.82 13.80
N ILE A 94 3.04 -33.86 15.09
CA ILE A 94 2.07 -34.16 16.17
C ILE A 94 1.21 -32.95 16.49
N ASN A 95 1.79 -31.75 16.40
CA ASN A 95 1.11 -30.50 16.63
C ASN A 95 1.32 -29.58 15.39
N PRO A 96 0.56 -29.78 14.31
CA PRO A 96 0.71 -29.00 13.12
C PRO A 96 0.52 -27.52 13.44
N VAL A 97 1.41 -26.70 12.94
CA VAL A 97 1.29 -25.24 13.08
C VAL A 97 -0.03 -24.81 12.46
N GLN A 98 -0.89 -24.21 13.27
CA GLN A 98 -2.13 -23.64 12.79
C GLN A 98 -1.80 -22.43 11.91
N ILE A 99 -2.04 -22.53 10.62
CA ILE A 99 -1.90 -21.41 9.70
C ILE A 99 -3.22 -20.67 9.64
N THR A 100 -3.18 -19.38 9.92
CA THR A 100 -4.34 -18.50 9.91
C THR A 100 -4.35 -17.67 8.63
N PRO A 101 -5.48 -17.60 7.90
CA PRO A 101 -5.62 -16.67 6.76
C PRO A 101 -5.34 -15.24 7.18
N ILE A 102 -4.63 -14.47 6.33
CA ILE A 102 -4.23 -13.11 6.66
C ILE A 102 -5.44 -12.20 6.89
N ALA A 103 -6.54 -12.38 6.15
CA ALA A 103 -7.77 -11.62 6.38
C ALA A 103 -8.34 -11.81 7.78
N GLU A 104 -8.22 -13.01 8.38
CA GLU A 104 -8.64 -13.28 9.75
C GLU A 104 -7.75 -12.55 10.77
N VAL A 105 -6.43 -12.52 10.52
CA VAL A 105 -5.48 -11.75 11.34
C VAL A 105 -5.77 -10.25 11.24
N GLN A 106 -6.05 -9.74 10.06
CA GLN A 106 -6.42 -8.33 9.84
C GLN A 106 -7.76 -7.95 10.51
N ALA A 107 -8.68 -8.89 10.63
CA ALA A 107 -9.96 -8.67 11.32
C ALA A 107 -9.83 -8.60 12.86
N GLN A 108 -8.69 -9.07 13.41
CA GLN A 108 -8.39 -8.93 14.83
C GLN A 108 -7.86 -7.53 15.13
N THR A 109 -8.70 -6.69 15.72
CA THR A 109 -8.38 -5.28 16.00
C THR A 109 -7.62 -5.04 17.29
N GLU A 110 -7.53 -6.06 18.17
CA GLU A 110 -6.81 -5.96 19.43
C GLU A 110 -5.37 -6.47 19.29
N ASP A 111 -4.45 -5.84 20.00
CA ASP A 111 -3.04 -6.24 20.06
C ASP A 111 -2.81 -7.44 21.00
N GLY A 112 -1.73 -8.20 20.77
CA GLY A 112 -1.28 -9.27 21.66
C GLY A 112 -1.74 -10.67 21.30
N TYR A 113 -2.52 -10.88 20.27
CA TYR A 113 -2.97 -12.20 19.81
C TYR A 113 -1.89 -12.86 18.95
N LYS A 114 -1.64 -14.14 19.20
CA LYS A 114 -0.61 -14.92 18.49
C LYS A 114 -1.19 -15.60 17.27
N TYR A 115 -0.51 -15.41 16.14
CA TYR A 115 -0.86 -16.04 14.88
C TYR A 115 0.38 -16.58 14.16
N THR A 116 0.16 -17.54 13.29
CA THR A 116 1.12 -17.95 12.28
C THR A 116 0.44 -17.88 10.93
N ILE A 117 1.05 -17.18 10.01
CA ILE A 117 0.57 -16.99 8.63
C ILE A 117 1.55 -17.61 7.64
N GLU A 118 1.08 -17.94 6.45
CA GLU A 118 1.90 -18.22 5.28
C GLU A 118 1.48 -17.30 4.14
N GLY A 119 2.45 -16.85 3.36
CA GLY A 119 2.16 -15.99 2.21
C GLY A 119 3.41 -15.70 1.39
N VAL A 120 3.25 -14.80 0.43
CA VAL A 120 4.30 -14.33 -0.46
C VAL A 120 4.72 -12.92 -0.05
N VAL A 121 6.02 -12.69 0.00
CA VAL A 121 6.61 -11.37 0.27
C VAL A 121 6.31 -10.42 -0.89
N THR A 122 5.73 -9.28 -0.59
CA THR A 122 5.36 -8.24 -1.57
C THR A 122 6.21 -6.99 -1.49
N SER A 123 7.13 -6.91 -0.51
CA SER A 123 8.15 -5.86 -0.40
C SER A 123 9.44 -6.43 0.15
N ASN A 124 10.59 -5.97 -0.33
CA ASN A 124 11.89 -6.42 0.18
C ASN A 124 12.13 -5.97 1.62
N ALA A 125 12.76 -6.83 2.43
CA ALA A 125 13.12 -6.56 3.82
C ALA A 125 14.55 -6.06 4.00
N SER A 126 15.33 -6.00 2.94
CA SER A 126 16.72 -5.60 3.03
C SER A 126 16.81 -4.12 3.44
N GLY A 127 16.99 -3.83 4.71
CA GLY A 127 17.16 -2.48 5.24
C GLY A 127 18.40 -1.76 4.69
N TYR A 128 19.17 -2.40 3.83
CA TYR A 128 20.34 -1.85 3.16
C TYR A 128 20.12 -1.55 1.68
N ASP A 129 19.11 -2.11 1.06
CA ASP A 129 18.71 -1.75 -0.28
C ASP A 129 17.82 -0.51 -0.23
N LYS A 130 18.45 0.65 -0.22
CA LYS A 130 17.79 1.96 -0.15
C LYS A 130 16.94 2.30 -1.38
N GLU A 131 16.98 1.48 -2.41
CA GLU A 131 16.24 1.73 -3.65
C GLU A 131 14.84 1.11 -3.62
N THR A 132 14.68 -0.02 -2.90
CA THR A 132 13.45 -0.82 -2.98
C THR A 132 12.96 -1.38 -1.65
N ALA A 133 13.70 -1.21 -0.55
CA ALA A 133 13.41 -1.85 0.72
C ALA A 133 12.76 -0.90 1.73
N PHE A 134 11.82 -1.43 2.50
CA PHE A 134 11.38 -0.81 3.73
C PHE A 134 12.30 -1.22 4.88
N PHE A 135 12.62 -0.26 5.74
CA PHE A 135 13.50 -0.52 6.87
C PHE A 135 12.84 -1.49 7.85
N ASP A 136 13.51 -2.63 8.12
CA ASP A 136 13.14 -3.65 9.10
C ASP A 136 11.71 -4.20 9.00
N CYS A 137 11.03 -4.07 7.88
CA CYS A 137 9.70 -4.66 7.69
C CYS A 137 9.53 -5.24 6.29
N ILE A 138 8.64 -6.23 6.19
CA ILE A 138 8.12 -6.75 4.92
C ILE A 138 6.59 -6.73 4.95
N TYR A 139 6.00 -6.71 3.77
CA TYR A 139 4.59 -7.05 3.61
C TYR A 139 4.49 -8.48 3.08
N VAL A 140 3.54 -9.22 3.63
CA VAL A 140 3.24 -10.60 3.25
C VAL A 140 1.78 -10.68 2.84
N GLN A 141 1.53 -11.33 1.71
CA GLN A 141 0.18 -11.46 1.14
C GLN A 141 -0.13 -12.92 0.84
N ASP A 142 -1.35 -13.35 1.16
CA ASP A 142 -1.97 -14.59 0.71
C ASP A 142 -3.18 -14.30 -0.19
N GLU A 143 -3.96 -15.31 -0.52
CA GLU A 143 -5.18 -15.19 -1.32
C GLU A 143 -6.30 -14.40 -0.62
N THR A 144 -6.22 -14.23 0.69
CA THR A 144 -7.26 -13.60 1.52
C THR A 144 -6.97 -12.15 1.85
N GLY A 145 -5.68 -11.75 1.93
CA GLY A 145 -5.29 -10.39 2.32
C GLY A 145 -3.79 -10.19 2.39
N GLY A 146 -3.38 -9.04 2.90
CA GLY A 146 -1.99 -8.68 3.13
C GLY A 146 -1.78 -8.09 4.52
N ILE A 147 -0.57 -8.16 5.06
CA ILE A 147 -0.21 -7.62 6.37
C ILE A 147 1.24 -7.18 6.44
N ASN A 148 1.50 -6.11 7.20
CA ASN A 148 2.85 -5.68 7.55
C ASN A 148 3.42 -6.60 8.64
N CYS A 149 4.66 -7.04 8.46
CA CYS A 149 5.41 -7.88 9.40
C CYS A 149 6.66 -7.13 9.88
N PHE A 150 6.76 -6.84 11.18
CA PHE A 150 7.84 -6.07 11.80
C PHE A 150 8.19 -6.63 13.19
N PRO A 151 9.47 -6.66 13.64
CA PRO A 151 10.66 -6.45 12.82
C PRO A 151 11.01 -7.70 12.01
N VAL A 152 11.61 -7.52 10.85
CA VAL A 152 12.14 -8.61 10.04
C VAL A 152 13.60 -8.30 9.70
N ALA A 153 14.50 -9.19 10.12
CA ALA A 153 15.89 -9.15 9.74
C ALA A 153 16.20 -10.28 8.75
N GLY A 154 17.03 -10.01 7.77
CA GLY A 154 17.46 -11.00 6.78
C GLY A 154 17.13 -10.61 5.35
N ASP A 155 17.56 -11.45 4.41
CA ASP A 155 17.41 -11.21 2.97
C ASP A 155 16.12 -11.88 2.46
N PHE A 156 14.99 -11.22 2.72
CA PHE A 156 13.69 -11.60 2.19
C PHE A 156 13.35 -10.71 0.99
N LYS A 157 13.01 -11.34 -0.13
CA LYS A 157 12.77 -10.67 -1.43
C LYS A 157 11.34 -10.85 -1.89
N ILE A 158 10.89 -9.95 -2.73
CA ILE A 158 9.60 -10.07 -3.42
C ILE A 158 9.54 -11.43 -4.13
N GLY A 159 8.45 -12.16 -3.90
CA GLY A 159 8.23 -13.49 -4.43
C GLY A 159 8.65 -14.63 -3.48
N ASP A 160 9.37 -14.37 -2.38
CA ASP A 160 9.68 -15.39 -1.41
C ASP A 160 8.41 -15.88 -0.70
N ARG A 161 8.23 -17.19 -0.61
CA ARG A 161 7.21 -17.78 0.25
C ARG A 161 7.75 -17.89 1.67
N VAL A 162 7.00 -17.36 2.62
CA VAL A 162 7.40 -17.33 4.02
C VAL A 162 6.29 -17.85 4.91
N ARG A 163 6.70 -18.41 6.07
CA ARG A 163 5.85 -18.60 7.24
C ARG A 163 6.31 -17.62 8.30
N VAL A 164 5.38 -16.85 8.82
CA VAL A 164 5.65 -15.84 9.84
C VAL A 164 4.81 -16.14 11.07
N SER A 165 5.46 -16.22 12.23
CA SER A 165 4.79 -16.30 13.54
C SER A 165 5.01 -15.00 14.28
N GLY A 166 3.98 -14.49 14.93
CA GLY A 166 4.06 -13.24 15.65
C GLY A 166 2.83 -12.93 16.48
N THR A 167 2.78 -11.73 16.99
CA THR A 167 1.65 -11.19 17.76
C THR A 167 1.09 -9.96 17.06
N THR A 168 -0.25 -9.82 17.07
CA THR A 168 -0.88 -8.60 16.57
C THR A 168 -0.38 -7.39 17.35
N SER A 169 -0.08 -6.30 16.64
CA SER A 169 0.34 -5.02 17.19
C SER A 169 -0.04 -3.90 16.25
N SER A 170 0.04 -2.66 16.71
CA SER A 170 -0.29 -1.49 15.91
C SER A 170 0.85 -0.48 15.95
N TYR A 171 1.18 0.10 14.79
CA TYR A 171 2.13 1.20 14.68
C TYR A 171 1.56 2.32 13.83
N GLN A 172 1.45 3.52 14.37
CA GLN A 172 0.80 4.68 13.71
C GLN A 172 -0.60 4.35 13.17
N GLY A 173 -1.31 3.45 13.87
CA GLY A 173 -2.63 2.97 13.48
C GLY A 173 -2.63 1.89 12.39
N GLU A 174 -1.49 1.55 11.81
CA GLU A 174 -1.37 0.40 10.92
C GLU A 174 -1.33 -0.90 11.74
N HIS A 175 -2.26 -1.80 11.44
CA HIS A 175 -2.28 -3.12 12.04
C HIS A 175 -1.17 -3.99 11.43
N GLN A 176 -0.37 -4.63 12.27
CA GLN A 176 0.80 -5.39 11.87
C GLN A 176 1.01 -6.64 12.71
N LEU A 177 1.85 -7.53 12.24
CA LEU A 177 2.31 -8.68 13.00
C LEU A 177 3.70 -8.39 13.58
N ALA A 178 3.81 -8.29 14.92
CA ALA A 178 5.08 -8.22 15.63
C ALA A 178 5.75 -9.60 15.56
N VAL A 179 6.77 -9.73 14.70
CA VAL A 179 7.37 -11.00 14.31
C VAL A 179 8.22 -11.58 15.43
N THR A 180 7.97 -12.84 15.76
CA THR A 180 8.77 -13.64 16.70
C THR A 180 9.60 -14.71 16.00
N ASP A 181 9.13 -15.20 14.84
CA ASP A 181 9.83 -16.19 14.02
C ASP A 181 9.42 -16.02 12.56
N ILE A 182 10.38 -16.18 11.65
CA ILE A 182 10.13 -16.16 10.21
C ILE A 182 10.98 -17.21 9.52
N VAL A 183 10.35 -18.00 8.67
CA VAL A 183 11.00 -19.07 7.91
C VAL A 183 10.71 -18.92 6.42
N LYS A 184 11.77 -18.90 5.61
CA LYS A 184 11.62 -18.98 4.15
C LYS A 184 11.28 -20.41 3.76
N LEU A 185 10.11 -20.59 3.12
CA LEU A 185 9.61 -21.89 2.65
C LEU A 185 10.09 -22.23 1.23
N GLY A 186 10.55 -21.23 0.50
CA GLY A 186 11.02 -21.36 -0.87
C GLY A 186 10.73 -20.12 -1.70
N GLU A 187 10.92 -20.21 -3.00
CA GLU A 187 10.51 -19.18 -3.95
C GLU A 187 9.07 -19.46 -4.39
N GLY A 188 8.30 -18.40 -4.61
CA GLY A 188 6.94 -18.41 -5.12
C GLY A 188 6.81 -17.49 -6.33
N GLU A 189 5.62 -17.41 -6.86
CA GLU A 189 5.30 -16.41 -7.89
C GLU A 189 5.08 -15.05 -7.20
N ALA A 190 5.64 -14.00 -7.81
CA ALA A 190 5.38 -12.63 -7.34
C ALA A 190 3.89 -12.31 -7.44
N VAL A 191 3.36 -11.65 -6.42
CA VAL A 191 1.96 -11.22 -6.39
C VAL A 191 1.73 -10.19 -7.48
N THR A 192 0.71 -10.38 -8.31
CA THR A 192 0.27 -9.38 -9.28
C THR A 192 -0.48 -8.25 -8.55
N PRO A 193 -0.09 -6.99 -8.75
CA PRO A 193 -0.79 -5.87 -8.12
C PRO A 193 -2.27 -5.82 -8.55
N ARG A 194 -3.16 -5.64 -7.59
CA ARG A 194 -4.59 -5.47 -7.85
C ARG A 194 -4.90 -4.01 -8.16
N GLU A 195 -5.58 -3.73 -9.27
CA GLU A 195 -6.11 -2.39 -9.54
C GLU A 195 -7.28 -2.07 -8.59
N VAL A 196 -7.23 -0.89 -7.96
CA VAL A 196 -8.19 -0.47 -6.93
C VAL A 196 -8.64 0.97 -7.16
N THR A 197 -9.77 1.33 -6.52
CA THR A 197 -10.26 2.71 -6.47
C THR A 197 -9.73 3.44 -5.23
N SER A 198 -9.75 4.77 -5.25
CA SER A 198 -9.44 5.59 -4.08
C SER A 198 -10.34 5.29 -2.89
N THR A 199 -11.62 4.94 -3.13
CA THR A 199 -12.54 4.53 -2.08
C THR A 199 -12.03 3.29 -1.34
N GLN A 200 -11.57 2.26 -2.07
CA GLN A 200 -11.04 1.03 -1.47
C GLN A 200 -9.74 1.26 -0.68
N VAL A 201 -8.90 2.21 -1.12
CA VAL A 201 -7.73 2.62 -0.35
C VAL A 201 -8.15 3.31 0.95
N ASN A 202 -9.10 4.24 0.85
CA ASN A 202 -9.49 5.11 1.96
C ASN A 202 -10.35 4.39 3.01
N ASP A 203 -11.13 3.37 2.64
CA ASP A 203 -11.93 2.57 3.57
C ASP A 203 -11.13 1.43 4.24
N GLY A 204 -9.87 1.23 3.82
CA GLY A 204 -8.98 0.20 4.37
C GLY A 204 -9.25 -1.22 3.90
N SER A 205 -10.21 -1.43 2.98
CA SER A 205 -10.59 -2.79 2.53
C SER A 205 -9.47 -3.56 1.82
N VAL A 206 -8.40 -2.87 1.42
CA VAL A 206 -7.23 -3.44 0.75
C VAL A 206 -5.94 -3.35 1.58
N LEU A 207 -6.06 -3.06 2.88
CA LEU A 207 -4.89 -2.84 3.75
C LEU A 207 -3.91 -4.02 3.70
N GLY A 208 -2.62 -3.71 3.63
CA GLY A 208 -1.53 -4.68 3.54
C GLY A 208 -1.31 -5.31 2.16
N GLN A 209 -2.22 -5.12 1.21
CA GLN A 209 -2.14 -5.71 -0.14
C GLN A 209 -1.27 -4.87 -1.09
N LEU A 210 -0.65 -5.55 -2.05
CA LEU A 210 0.01 -4.92 -3.19
C LEU A 210 -1.06 -4.48 -4.21
N ILE A 211 -1.13 -3.17 -4.45
CA ILE A 211 -2.20 -2.55 -5.23
C ILE A 211 -1.66 -1.55 -6.26
N THR A 212 -2.45 -1.27 -7.28
CA THR A 212 -2.22 -0.18 -8.24
C THR A 212 -3.41 0.77 -8.22
N LEU A 213 -3.14 2.05 -7.99
CA LEU A 213 -4.11 3.14 -8.14
C LEU A 213 -3.81 3.95 -9.39
N LYS A 214 -4.83 4.24 -10.17
CA LYS A 214 -4.77 5.11 -11.34
C LYS A 214 -5.62 6.36 -11.13
N GLY A 215 -5.19 7.47 -11.66
CA GLY A 215 -5.91 8.72 -11.57
C GLY A 215 -5.12 9.91 -12.07
N TYR A 216 -5.40 11.08 -11.50
CA TYR A 216 -4.75 12.34 -11.82
C TYR A 216 -4.12 12.94 -10.58
N VAL A 217 -2.92 13.50 -10.73
CA VAL A 217 -2.23 14.19 -9.65
C VAL A 217 -2.94 15.52 -9.36
N VAL A 218 -3.44 15.66 -8.13
CA VAL A 218 -4.13 16.88 -7.68
C VAL A 218 -3.37 17.64 -6.59
N GLY A 219 -2.28 17.07 -6.09
CA GLY A 219 -1.41 17.73 -5.13
C GLY A 219 -0.09 16.99 -4.97
N ILE A 220 0.97 17.74 -4.67
CA ILE A 220 2.31 17.21 -4.44
C ILE A 220 2.86 17.91 -3.20
N GLU A 221 3.27 17.13 -2.19
CA GLU A 221 3.94 17.66 -1.02
C GLU A 221 5.40 17.20 -0.96
N MET A 222 6.26 18.15 -0.61
CA MET A 222 7.69 17.95 -0.53
C MET A 222 8.14 17.88 0.93
N ALA A 223 9.06 16.98 1.22
CA ALA A 223 9.79 16.97 2.49
C ALA A 223 11.29 16.96 2.20
N ASN A 224 12.02 17.88 2.82
CA ASN A 224 13.48 18.03 2.63
C ASN A 224 13.91 18.20 1.15
N GLY A 225 13.06 18.82 0.35
CA GLY A 225 13.33 19.05 -1.09
C GLY A 225 13.02 17.86 -2.00
N LEU A 226 12.40 16.80 -1.47
CA LEU A 226 12.03 15.59 -2.21
C LEU A 226 10.52 15.38 -2.18
N VAL A 227 9.97 14.79 -3.23
CA VAL A 227 8.56 14.37 -3.26
C VAL A 227 8.35 13.27 -2.23
N GLN A 228 7.45 13.52 -1.29
CA GLN A 228 7.07 12.56 -0.25
C GLN A 228 5.61 12.13 -0.35
N THR A 229 4.71 13.04 -0.70
CA THR A 229 3.29 12.75 -0.82
C THR A 229 2.76 13.23 -2.17
N ILE A 230 2.01 12.36 -2.84
CA ILE A 230 1.27 12.69 -4.06
C ILE A 230 -0.20 12.42 -3.77
N LEU A 231 -1.05 13.41 -4.02
CA LEU A 231 -2.49 13.27 -3.94
C LEU A 231 -3.03 12.87 -5.30
N VAL A 232 -3.73 11.77 -5.36
CA VAL A 232 -4.26 11.18 -6.59
C VAL A 232 -5.77 11.16 -6.52
N ARG A 233 -6.42 11.79 -7.51
CA ARG A 233 -7.88 11.72 -7.70
C ARG A 233 -8.18 10.66 -8.74
N ASP A 234 -9.02 9.70 -8.38
CA ASP A 234 -9.49 8.67 -9.31
C ASP A 234 -10.65 9.16 -10.21
N SER A 235 -11.11 8.30 -11.10
CA SER A 235 -12.21 8.61 -12.01
C SER A 235 -13.56 8.88 -11.33
N ALA A 236 -13.73 8.46 -10.07
CA ALA A 236 -14.90 8.76 -9.25
C ALA A 236 -14.79 10.11 -8.52
N GLY A 237 -13.66 10.81 -8.66
CA GLY A 237 -13.41 12.08 -8.00
C GLY A 237 -12.90 11.96 -6.56
N VAL A 238 -12.66 10.75 -6.07
CA VAL A 238 -12.15 10.50 -4.73
C VAL A 238 -10.63 10.63 -4.71
N VAL A 239 -10.10 11.27 -3.66
CA VAL A 239 -8.66 11.51 -3.52
C VAL A 239 -8.05 10.53 -2.53
N SER A 240 -6.92 9.93 -2.90
CA SER A 240 -6.08 9.10 -2.04
C SER A 240 -4.65 9.60 -2.01
N ARG A 241 -3.91 9.15 -0.99
CA ARG A 241 -2.53 9.53 -0.75
C ARG A 241 -1.58 8.43 -1.22
N VAL A 242 -0.62 8.79 -2.07
CA VAL A 242 0.56 8.00 -2.39
C VAL A 242 1.72 8.56 -1.56
N PHE A 243 2.41 7.69 -0.84
CA PHE A 243 3.49 8.05 0.07
C PHE A 243 4.80 7.38 -0.37
N ILE A 244 5.86 8.18 -0.50
CA ILE A 244 7.20 7.74 -0.81
C ILE A 244 8.03 7.86 0.46
N ASP A 245 8.46 6.71 1.00
CA ASP A 245 9.26 6.67 2.22
C ASP A 245 10.63 7.35 2.00
N GLY A 246 11.09 8.09 2.99
CA GLY A 246 12.38 8.78 2.93
C GLY A 246 13.60 7.84 2.87
N TYR A 247 13.41 6.55 3.13
CA TYR A 247 14.45 5.52 2.96
C TYR A 247 14.62 5.08 1.51
N ILE A 248 13.61 5.31 0.66
CA ILE A 248 13.66 4.97 -0.77
C ILE A 248 14.47 6.04 -1.50
N CYS A 249 15.42 5.61 -2.30
CA CYS A 249 16.49 6.40 -2.92
C CYS A 249 16.15 7.90 -3.09
N PRO A 250 16.78 8.81 -2.33
CA PRO A 250 16.38 10.20 -2.28
C PRO A 250 16.73 10.98 -3.56
N ASN A 251 17.57 10.44 -4.43
CA ASN A 251 18.08 11.12 -5.62
C ASN A 251 17.28 10.84 -6.88
N ASP A 252 16.38 9.87 -6.86
CA ASP A 252 15.54 9.54 -8.01
C ASP A 252 14.27 10.39 -7.98
N GLU A 253 14.11 11.26 -8.94
CA GLU A 253 12.89 12.00 -9.16
C GLU A 253 11.86 11.12 -9.86
N VAL A 254 10.59 11.29 -9.51
CA VAL A 254 9.48 10.72 -10.28
C VAL A 254 9.40 11.50 -11.59
N LYS A 255 9.66 10.81 -12.71
CA LYS A 255 9.67 11.42 -14.03
C LYS A 255 8.29 11.95 -14.41
N ASN A 256 8.26 13.14 -15.04
CA ASN A 256 7.04 13.79 -15.54
C ASN A 256 5.96 14.04 -14.48
N LEU A 257 6.34 14.08 -13.20
CA LEU A 257 5.39 14.37 -12.12
C LEU A 257 5.08 15.86 -12.11
N GLU A 258 3.85 16.17 -12.44
CA GLU A 258 3.28 17.52 -12.36
C GLU A 258 1.81 17.45 -11.98
N GLN A 259 1.26 18.54 -11.48
CA GLN A 259 -0.17 18.59 -11.18
C GLN A 259 -0.98 18.44 -12.47
N GLY A 260 -2.00 17.60 -12.44
CA GLY A 260 -2.84 17.29 -13.61
C GLY A 260 -2.33 16.15 -14.47
N CYS A 261 -1.11 15.62 -14.30
CA CYS A 261 -0.66 14.45 -15.05
C CYS A 261 -1.45 13.20 -14.68
N GLU A 262 -1.60 12.28 -15.63
CA GLU A 262 -2.11 10.94 -15.33
C GLU A 262 -1.05 10.17 -14.56
N ILE A 263 -1.47 9.45 -13.52
CA ILE A 263 -0.60 8.66 -12.67
C ILE A 263 -1.12 7.22 -12.55
N SER A 264 -0.17 6.29 -12.59
CA SER A 264 -0.35 4.92 -12.14
C SER A 264 0.68 4.66 -11.05
N ALA A 265 0.23 4.43 -9.82
CA ALA A 265 1.09 4.19 -8.66
C ALA A 265 0.85 2.78 -8.12
N THR A 266 1.90 1.95 -8.08
CA THR A 266 1.87 0.61 -7.52
C THR A 266 2.63 0.59 -6.20
N GLY A 267 2.02 0.04 -5.15
CA GLY A 267 2.60 -0.03 -3.82
C GLY A 267 1.73 -0.79 -2.82
N LEU A 268 2.11 -0.74 -1.56
CA LEU A 268 1.43 -1.43 -0.48
C LEU A 268 0.35 -0.53 0.12
N ALA A 269 -0.88 -1.00 0.22
CA ALA A 269 -1.91 -0.32 0.98
C ALA A 269 -1.52 -0.30 2.46
N SER A 270 -1.38 0.88 3.04
CA SER A 270 -0.79 1.12 4.35
C SER A 270 -1.59 2.18 5.10
N TYR A 271 -1.28 2.37 6.37
CA TYR A 271 -1.99 3.30 7.23
C TYR A 271 -1.02 4.14 8.06
N ASP A 272 -1.36 5.42 8.28
CA ASP A 272 -0.57 6.34 9.11
C ASP A 272 -1.46 7.44 9.65
N ASN A 273 -1.96 7.27 10.87
CA ASN A 273 -2.88 8.21 11.52
C ASN A 273 -2.19 9.48 12.04
N THR A 274 -0.88 9.59 11.88
CA THR A 274 -0.14 10.79 12.30
C THR A 274 -0.05 11.84 11.20
N PHE A 275 -0.39 11.47 9.97
CA PHE A 275 -0.27 12.36 8.82
C PHE A 275 -1.47 13.30 8.68
N VAL A 276 -1.14 14.58 8.50
CA VAL A 276 -2.10 15.66 8.28
C VAL A 276 -1.56 16.55 7.16
N LEU A 277 -2.40 16.86 6.17
CA LEU A 277 -2.07 17.80 5.11
C LEU A 277 -1.86 19.20 5.67
N ALA A 278 -1.23 20.08 4.89
CA ALA A 278 -0.96 21.46 5.25
C ALA A 278 -2.23 22.27 5.62
N ASP A 279 -3.39 21.91 5.08
CA ASP A 279 -4.70 22.51 5.38
C ASP A 279 -5.38 21.93 6.64
N GLY A 280 -4.75 20.98 7.34
CA GLY A 280 -5.28 20.31 8.52
C GLY A 280 -6.10 19.06 8.24
N THR A 281 -6.24 18.62 6.99
CA THR A 281 -6.97 17.41 6.62
C THR A 281 -6.17 16.17 6.99
N ALA A 282 -6.72 15.26 7.80
CA ALA A 282 -6.11 13.98 8.11
C ALA A 282 -6.30 12.99 6.94
N MET A 283 -5.23 12.34 6.53
CA MET A 283 -5.25 11.31 5.47
C MET A 283 -4.43 10.09 5.90
N ALA A 284 -5.01 9.29 6.79
CA ALA A 284 -4.34 8.14 7.37
C ALA A 284 -4.13 6.97 6.38
N PRO A 285 -5.10 6.53 5.56
CA PRO A 285 -4.87 5.54 4.53
C PRO A 285 -3.93 6.08 3.44
N ARG A 286 -3.03 5.20 2.98
CA ARG A 286 -2.04 5.57 1.95
C ARG A 286 -1.64 4.36 1.11
N ILE A 287 -1.03 4.65 -0.03
CA ILE A 287 -0.27 3.67 -0.81
C ILE A 287 1.21 3.95 -0.55
N ARG A 288 1.89 3.01 0.11
CA ARG A 288 3.31 3.11 0.44
C ARG A 288 4.12 2.53 -0.71
N ILE A 289 4.90 3.37 -1.35
CA ILE A 289 5.73 3.00 -2.50
C ILE A 289 7.03 2.36 -2.02
N SER A 290 7.38 1.22 -2.59
CA SER A 290 8.65 0.53 -2.33
C SER A 290 9.73 0.84 -3.36
N ASN A 291 9.35 1.30 -4.55
CA ASN A 291 10.27 1.73 -5.61
C ASN A 291 9.67 2.90 -6.38
N ARG A 292 10.43 3.99 -6.56
CA ARG A 292 9.95 5.16 -7.33
C ARG A 292 9.62 4.84 -8.79
N ALA A 293 10.22 3.81 -9.38
CA ALA A 293 9.90 3.32 -10.71
C ALA A 293 8.47 2.76 -10.83
N ASP A 294 7.83 2.44 -9.70
CA ASP A 294 6.44 1.97 -9.65
C ASP A 294 5.43 3.12 -9.72
N ILE A 295 5.92 4.37 -9.81
CA ILE A 295 5.13 5.56 -10.09
C ILE A 295 5.36 5.95 -11.54
N ILE A 296 4.34 5.80 -12.37
CA ILE A 296 4.37 6.16 -13.79
C ILE A 296 3.47 7.37 -13.99
N CYS A 297 4.05 8.49 -14.42
CA CYS A 297 3.32 9.70 -14.76
C CYS A 297 3.41 9.95 -16.26
N THR A 298 2.28 10.28 -16.88
CA THR A 298 2.18 10.65 -18.28
C THR A 298 1.54 12.02 -18.40
N ALA A 299 2.03 12.84 -19.35
CA ALA A 299 1.43 14.14 -19.62
C ALA A 299 -0.05 13.96 -19.99
N HIS A 300 -0.90 14.77 -19.37
CA HIS A 300 -2.34 14.74 -19.61
C HIS A 300 -2.74 15.87 -20.54
N THR A 301 -3.51 15.53 -21.59
CA THR A 301 -4.21 16.52 -22.40
C THR A 301 -5.63 16.64 -21.91
N HIS A 302 -6.03 17.86 -21.50
CA HIS A 302 -7.36 18.07 -20.95
C HIS A 302 -8.46 17.71 -21.95
N GLN A 303 -9.34 16.81 -21.54
CA GLN A 303 -10.57 16.44 -22.24
C GLN A 303 -11.75 16.91 -21.40
N PHE A 304 -12.22 18.11 -21.71
CA PHE A 304 -13.35 18.67 -20.98
C PHE A 304 -14.66 18.01 -21.41
N GLY A 305 -15.53 17.77 -20.44
CA GLY A 305 -16.89 17.28 -20.66
C GLY A 305 -17.82 18.33 -21.24
N GLU A 306 -19.12 18.08 -21.17
CA GLU A 306 -20.14 19.00 -21.62
C GLU A 306 -20.23 20.25 -20.73
N TRP A 307 -20.69 21.36 -21.31
CA TRP A 307 -20.96 22.58 -20.57
C TRP A 307 -22.19 22.41 -19.68
N VAL A 308 -22.05 22.75 -18.42
CA VAL A 308 -23.13 22.70 -17.41
C VAL A 308 -23.34 24.09 -16.87
N VAL A 309 -24.58 24.55 -16.80
CA VAL A 309 -24.92 25.84 -16.19
C VAL A 309 -24.70 25.76 -14.68
N THR A 310 -23.69 26.46 -14.21
CA THR A 310 -23.36 26.53 -12.77
C THR A 310 -23.99 27.74 -12.09
N THR A 311 -24.22 28.81 -12.85
CA THR A 311 -24.96 29.98 -12.42
C THR A 311 -25.95 30.35 -13.53
N PRO A 312 -27.25 30.24 -13.31
CA PRO A 312 -28.26 30.63 -14.31
C PRO A 312 -28.14 32.12 -14.64
N ALA A 313 -28.27 32.46 -15.93
CA ALA A 313 -28.45 33.87 -16.34
C ALA A 313 -29.81 34.37 -15.87
N THR A 314 -29.85 35.66 -15.53
CA THR A 314 -31.10 36.37 -15.21
C THR A 314 -31.43 37.33 -16.35
N CYS A 315 -32.53 38.06 -16.25
CA CYS A 315 -32.91 39.04 -17.26
C CYS A 315 -31.85 40.16 -17.45
N THR A 316 -31.13 40.49 -16.39
CA THR A 316 -30.16 41.62 -16.38
C THR A 316 -28.76 41.20 -15.99
N GLY A 317 -28.56 39.97 -15.51
CA GLY A 317 -27.28 39.47 -15.05
C GLY A 317 -26.86 38.25 -15.84
N ASP A 318 -25.59 38.24 -16.23
CA ASP A 318 -25.00 37.11 -16.88
C ASP A 318 -24.94 35.90 -15.95
N GLY A 319 -25.12 34.71 -16.51
CA GLY A 319 -24.85 33.42 -15.88
C GLY A 319 -23.45 32.90 -16.18
N VAL A 320 -23.16 31.71 -15.70
CA VAL A 320 -21.90 31.01 -15.93
C VAL A 320 -22.18 29.55 -16.29
N GLU A 321 -21.55 29.07 -17.32
CA GLU A 321 -21.41 27.66 -17.62
C GLU A 321 -19.98 27.19 -17.32
N THR A 322 -19.89 25.98 -16.80
CA THR A 322 -18.61 25.37 -16.47
C THR A 322 -18.52 23.98 -17.11
N ARG A 323 -17.35 23.63 -17.62
CA ARG A 323 -17.02 22.25 -17.98
C ARG A 323 -15.80 21.78 -17.23
N THR A 324 -15.76 20.49 -16.93
CA THR A 324 -14.73 19.91 -16.07
C THR A 324 -14.02 18.77 -16.82
N CYS A 325 -12.69 18.77 -16.73
CA CYS A 325 -11.89 17.64 -17.14
C CYS A 325 -11.86 16.59 -16.00
N PRO A 326 -11.75 15.28 -16.30
CA PRO A 326 -11.59 14.25 -15.26
C PRO A 326 -10.43 14.51 -14.28
N CYS A 327 -9.39 15.23 -14.69
CA CYS A 327 -8.29 15.67 -13.81
C CYS A 327 -8.73 16.70 -12.76
N GLY A 328 -9.92 17.29 -12.91
CA GLY A 328 -10.46 18.32 -12.02
C GLY A 328 -10.25 19.75 -12.51
N GLU A 329 -9.51 19.96 -13.61
CA GLU A 329 -9.40 21.27 -14.24
C GLU A 329 -10.76 21.71 -14.80
N THR A 330 -11.06 23.00 -14.66
CA THR A 330 -12.35 23.56 -15.09
C THR A 330 -12.16 24.72 -16.04
N GLU A 331 -13.02 24.79 -17.03
CA GLU A 331 -13.19 25.99 -17.86
C GLU A 331 -14.57 26.59 -17.62
N THR A 332 -14.64 27.92 -17.63
CA THR A 332 -15.88 28.66 -17.47
C THR A 332 -16.11 29.57 -18.66
N ARG A 333 -17.36 29.76 -19.03
CA ARG A 333 -17.77 30.79 -19.99
C ARG A 333 -19.01 31.54 -19.51
N VAL A 334 -19.12 32.76 -19.95
CA VAL A 334 -20.27 33.62 -19.65
C VAL A 334 -21.49 33.14 -20.43
N LEU A 335 -22.60 32.94 -19.74
CA LEU A 335 -23.92 32.76 -20.31
C LEU A 335 -24.61 34.12 -20.31
N PRO A 336 -24.80 34.76 -21.49
CA PRO A 336 -25.34 36.14 -21.52
C PRO A 336 -26.69 36.24 -20.84
N ALA A 337 -26.96 37.40 -20.23
CA ALA A 337 -28.26 37.74 -19.68
C ALA A 337 -29.39 37.53 -20.70
N THR A 338 -30.52 37.00 -20.25
CA THR A 338 -31.62 36.61 -21.14
C THR A 338 -32.40 37.82 -21.70
N GLY A 339 -32.18 38.98 -21.12
CA GLY A 339 -32.97 40.14 -21.43
C GLY A 339 -34.40 40.08 -20.84
N HIS A 340 -35.15 41.14 -20.97
CA HIS A 340 -36.53 41.18 -20.58
C HIS A 340 -37.45 40.78 -21.76
N THR A 341 -38.46 39.97 -21.49
CA THR A 341 -39.53 39.59 -22.44
C THR A 341 -40.87 39.97 -21.87
N ASP A 342 -41.76 40.48 -22.73
CA ASP A 342 -43.13 40.87 -22.41
C ASP A 342 -44.01 40.33 -23.57
N ALA A 343 -44.34 39.05 -23.51
CA ALA A 343 -45.07 38.36 -24.59
C ALA A 343 -46.58 38.67 -24.51
N ASP A 344 -47.10 38.90 -23.31
CA ASP A 344 -48.52 39.21 -23.09
C ASP A 344 -48.81 40.71 -23.15
N LYS A 345 -47.76 41.57 -23.26
CA LYS A 345 -47.83 43.01 -23.38
C LYS A 345 -48.52 43.73 -22.21
N ASP A 346 -48.33 43.19 -21.02
CA ASP A 346 -48.85 43.79 -19.79
C ASP A 346 -47.92 44.91 -19.22
N GLY A 347 -46.78 45.16 -19.89
CA GLY A 347 -45.78 46.14 -19.48
C GLY A 347 -44.84 45.65 -18.40
N LYS A 348 -44.81 44.38 -18.11
CA LYS A 348 -43.89 43.73 -17.19
C LYS A 348 -43.15 42.59 -17.87
N CYS A 349 -41.99 42.29 -17.33
CA CYS A 349 -41.22 41.16 -17.81
C CYS A 349 -41.85 39.86 -17.31
N ASP A 350 -42.17 38.94 -18.22
CA ASP A 350 -42.75 37.61 -17.95
C ASP A 350 -41.89 36.73 -17.03
N THR A 351 -40.59 37.02 -16.99
CA THR A 351 -39.64 36.19 -16.21
C THR A 351 -39.34 36.76 -14.83
N CYS A 352 -39.14 38.10 -14.69
CA CYS A 352 -38.70 38.70 -13.44
C CYS A 352 -39.71 39.69 -12.85
N GLY A 353 -40.81 40.00 -13.54
CA GLY A 353 -41.86 40.96 -13.11
C GLY A 353 -41.44 42.41 -13.10
N ALA A 354 -40.26 42.73 -13.60
CA ALA A 354 -39.79 44.13 -13.68
C ALA A 354 -40.66 44.93 -14.64
N GLU A 355 -41.05 46.16 -14.24
CA GLU A 355 -41.80 47.06 -15.10
C GLU A 355 -40.94 47.47 -16.31
N LEU A 356 -41.45 47.24 -17.49
CA LEU A 356 -40.84 47.65 -18.74
C LEU A 356 -41.44 49.01 -19.12
N ASN A 357 -40.69 50.11 -18.90
CA ASN A 357 -41.18 51.40 -19.32
C ASN A 357 -41.54 51.35 -20.79
N PRO A 358 -42.78 51.73 -21.19
CA PRO A 358 -43.13 51.83 -22.57
C PRO A 358 -42.19 52.84 -23.25
N VAL A 359 -41.55 52.43 -24.32
CA VAL A 359 -40.79 53.38 -25.16
C VAL A 359 -41.76 54.47 -25.64
N ASP A 360 -41.60 55.68 -25.16
CA ASP A 360 -42.39 56.82 -25.55
C ASP A 360 -42.18 57.04 -27.09
N PRO A 361 -43.16 56.78 -27.93
CA PRO A 361 -42.99 56.86 -29.38
C PRO A 361 -42.85 58.31 -29.85
N SER A 362 -42.92 59.29 -28.94
CA SER A 362 -42.80 60.72 -29.24
C SER A 362 -41.38 61.28 -29.11
N LYS A 363 -40.39 60.45 -28.69
CA LYS A 363 -38.99 60.89 -28.60
C LYS A 363 -38.17 60.23 -29.72
N PRO A 364 -37.77 60.94 -30.75
CA PRO A 364 -36.89 60.41 -31.77
C PRO A 364 -35.58 59.95 -31.10
N ASP A 365 -35.13 58.75 -31.43
CA ASP A 365 -33.81 58.27 -31.06
C ASP A 365 -32.78 59.35 -31.39
N GLN A 366 -32.15 59.94 -30.39
CA GLN A 366 -30.96 60.75 -30.59
C GLN A 366 -29.89 59.82 -31.13
N PRO A 367 -29.34 60.09 -32.34
CA PRO A 367 -28.23 59.33 -32.86
C PRO A 367 -27.13 59.34 -31.82
N GLY A 368 -26.70 58.13 -31.41
CA GLY A 368 -25.58 57.96 -30.50
C GLY A 368 -24.42 58.80 -30.99
N LYS A 369 -23.86 59.61 -30.11
CA LYS A 369 -22.66 60.40 -30.36
C LYS A 369 -21.60 59.44 -30.94
N PRO A 370 -20.99 59.74 -32.08
CA PRO A 370 -19.94 58.87 -32.60
C PRO A 370 -18.85 58.74 -31.57
N ASP A 371 -18.45 57.52 -31.25
CA ASP A 371 -17.28 57.25 -30.41
C ASP A 371 -16.08 58.03 -31.00
N GLN A 372 -15.48 58.82 -30.16
CA GLN A 372 -14.25 59.53 -30.48
C GLN A 372 -13.17 58.46 -30.80
N PRO A 373 -12.43 58.62 -31.89
CA PRO A 373 -11.36 57.67 -32.20
C PRO A 373 -10.40 57.57 -31.03
N THR A 374 -10.26 56.41 -30.47
CA THR A 374 -9.23 56.12 -29.48
C THR A 374 -7.87 56.20 -30.15
N ASP A 375 -6.98 56.96 -29.55
CA ASP A 375 -5.57 57.14 -29.92
C ASP A 375 -4.90 55.73 -30.09
N PRO A 376 -4.29 55.43 -31.26
CA PRO A 376 -3.70 54.11 -31.52
C PRO A 376 -2.38 53.84 -30.79
N THR A 377 -2.00 54.66 -29.80
CA THR A 377 -0.68 54.57 -29.12
C THR A 377 -0.74 53.93 -27.73
N LYS A 378 -1.88 53.39 -27.26
CA LYS A 378 -1.92 52.61 -26.01
C LYS A 378 -2.32 51.16 -26.27
N PRO A 379 -1.40 50.19 -26.05
CA PRO A 379 -1.79 48.78 -26.00
C PRO A 379 -2.75 48.57 -24.85
N ALA A 380 -3.89 47.94 -25.12
CA ALA A 380 -4.79 47.46 -24.08
C ALA A 380 -4.10 46.30 -23.35
N THR A 381 -3.39 46.60 -22.27
CA THR A 381 -2.86 45.61 -21.36
C THR A 381 -3.57 45.80 -20.03
N GLY A 382 -4.29 44.80 -19.62
CA GLY A 382 -4.73 44.79 -18.24
C GLY A 382 -5.94 43.96 -17.95
N ASP A 383 -5.73 42.66 -17.87
CA ASP A 383 -6.58 41.80 -17.05
C ASP A 383 -6.33 42.18 -15.57
N GLU A 384 -7.17 43.04 -15.02
CA GLU A 384 -7.09 43.47 -13.61
C GLU A 384 -7.44 42.34 -12.63
N SER A 385 -8.03 41.24 -13.09
CA SER A 385 -8.42 40.10 -12.25
C SER A 385 -7.22 39.32 -11.70
N ARG A 386 -6.06 39.39 -12.35
CA ARG A 386 -4.83 38.73 -11.87
C ARG A 386 -4.05 39.53 -10.84
N LEU A 387 -4.26 40.86 -10.74
CA LEU A 387 -3.53 41.67 -9.78
C LEU A 387 -3.94 41.43 -8.34
N VAL A 388 -5.21 41.11 -8.11
CA VAL A 388 -5.74 40.80 -6.77
C VAL A 388 -5.20 39.45 -6.29
N LEU A 389 -5.04 38.47 -7.19
CA LEU A 389 -4.49 37.16 -6.84
C LEU A 389 -3.01 37.23 -6.47
N TRP A 390 -2.21 38.05 -7.19
CA TRP A 390 -0.78 38.22 -6.91
C TRP A 390 -0.52 39.01 -5.62
N VAL A 391 -1.35 39.99 -5.31
CA VAL A 391 -1.23 40.76 -4.05
C VAL A 391 -1.58 39.89 -2.84
N SER A 392 -2.54 38.97 -2.98
CA SER A 392 -2.89 38.01 -1.93
C SER A 392 -1.77 36.99 -1.68
N LEU A 393 -1.10 36.51 -2.75
CA LEU A 393 0.01 35.55 -2.64
C LEU A 393 1.27 36.19 -2.03
N MET A 394 1.57 37.47 -2.35
CA MET A 394 2.70 38.18 -1.74
C MET A 394 2.46 38.56 -0.27
N GLY A 395 1.20 38.74 0.15
CA GLY A 395 0.83 39.00 1.53
C GLY A 395 1.13 37.79 2.44
N ILE A 396 0.89 36.58 1.95
CA ILE A 396 1.10 35.32 2.71
C ILE A 396 2.58 35.04 2.88
N THR A 397 3.42 35.29 1.86
CA THR A 397 4.88 35.09 1.95
C THR A 397 5.57 36.10 2.86
N ALA A 398 5.06 37.34 2.96
CA ALA A 398 5.61 38.35 3.87
C ALA A 398 5.31 38.04 5.35
N MET A 399 4.17 37.43 5.67
CA MET A 399 3.84 37.04 7.06
C MET A 399 4.62 35.80 7.52
N ALA A 400 4.89 34.86 6.64
CA ALA A 400 5.74 33.69 6.96
C ALA A 400 7.22 34.08 7.21
N GLY A 401 7.73 35.08 6.48
CA GLY A 401 9.09 35.62 6.71
C GLY A 401 9.25 36.38 8.03
N ALA A 402 8.22 37.08 8.49
CA ALA A 402 8.25 37.83 9.74
C ALA A 402 8.22 36.89 10.97
N ALA A 403 7.53 35.75 10.89
CA ALA A 403 7.49 34.75 11.98
C ALA A 403 8.84 34.07 12.20
N LEU A 404 9.63 33.87 11.14
CA LEU A 404 10.97 33.26 11.22
C LEU A 404 12.02 34.20 11.81
N LEU A 405 11.88 35.52 11.65
CA LEU A 405 12.83 36.50 12.19
C LEU A 405 12.60 36.80 13.69
N VAL A 406 11.37 36.65 14.18
CA VAL A 406 11.07 36.84 15.61
C VAL A 406 11.48 35.64 16.45
N GLY A 407 11.45 34.41 15.87
CA GLY A 407 11.88 33.18 16.56
C GLY A 407 13.39 33.11 16.83
N LYS A 408 14.23 33.80 16.04
CA LYS A 408 15.69 33.75 16.18
C LYS A 408 16.26 34.74 17.22
N LYS A 409 15.44 35.68 17.73
CA LYS A 409 15.86 36.70 18.70
C LYS A 409 15.58 36.31 20.18
N ARG A 410 15.00 35.12 20.42
CA ARG A 410 14.68 34.64 21.79
C ARG A 410 15.52 33.45 22.25
N ARG A 411 16.59 33.09 21.54
CA ARG A 411 17.56 32.11 21.98
C ARG A 411 18.98 32.70 21.79
N GLY A 412 19.30 33.64 22.57
CA GLY A 412 20.61 34.17 22.81
C GLY A 412 20.74 34.47 24.30
#